data_e2bb7959afd02dcb559b91c437e14ad7
#
_entry.id   e2bb7959afd02dcb559b91c437e14ad7
#
_cell.length_a   1.000
_cell.length_b   1.000
_cell.length_c   1.000
_cell.angle_alpha   90.00
_cell.angle_beta   90.00
_cell.angle_gamma   90.00
#
_symmetry.space_group_name_H-M   'P 1'
#
loop_
_entity.id
_entity.type
_entity.pdbx_description
1 polymer ?
#
loop_
_entity_poly.entity_id
_entity_poly.type
_entity_poly.pdbx_seq_one_letter_code
_entity_poly.pdbx_strand_id
1 'polypeptide(L)'
;MTEKLLERLRGYKSGAVTEEELLVELRHYSLATESLGFATIDHGRELRQGFPEVVYSPGKTKEQLKIIFKNLYERSAGNLIASRASREQFDFLREAVPSAVFDEAARMIYVDRDKTLERDERRKILVVTAGTSDIPVAEEARLTAYLWGNAVGTCYDCGVAGIHRLFAHMDEITAANVIIVVAGMEGALASVVGGLTNRPVIAVPTSVGYGASFQGLAALLAMLNTCAAGVGVVNIDNGFGAGVLASKINRLK
;
A
#
# COMPACT_ATOMS: atom_id res chain seq x y z
N MET A 1 2.27 -11.06 -24.75
CA MET A 1 1.02 -11.21 -23.97
C MET A 1 -0.11 -10.38 -24.57
N THR A 2 0.06 -9.10 -24.74
CA THR A 2 -0.95 -8.15 -25.25
C THR A 2 -1.50 -8.49 -26.64
N GLU A 3 -0.63 -8.92 -27.56
CA GLU A 3 -1.01 -9.20 -28.96
C GLU A 3 -1.94 -10.42 -29.07
N LYS A 4 -1.64 -11.49 -28.34
CA LYS A 4 -2.49 -12.70 -28.29
C LYS A 4 -3.85 -12.43 -27.64
N LEU A 5 -3.89 -11.59 -26.61
CA LEU A 5 -5.14 -11.16 -25.98
C LEU A 5 -5.97 -10.28 -26.91
N LEU A 6 -5.35 -9.39 -27.67
CA LEU A 6 -6.01 -8.58 -28.69
C LEU A 6 -6.59 -9.43 -29.82
N GLU A 7 -5.89 -10.48 -30.25
CA GLU A 7 -6.37 -11.44 -31.24
C GLU A 7 -7.63 -12.16 -30.73
N ARG A 8 -7.64 -12.61 -29.46
CA ARG A 8 -8.80 -13.25 -28.84
C ARG A 8 -9.99 -12.30 -28.66
N LEU A 9 -9.74 -11.05 -28.27
CA LEU A 9 -10.79 -10.03 -28.20
C LEU A 9 -11.39 -9.73 -29.58
N ARG A 10 -10.56 -9.71 -30.63
CA ARG A 10 -11.05 -9.60 -32.02
C ARG A 10 -11.86 -10.83 -32.43
N GLY A 11 -11.41 -12.03 -32.07
CA GLY A 11 -12.15 -13.29 -32.27
C GLY A 11 -13.51 -13.28 -31.58
N TYR A 12 -13.58 -12.81 -30.33
CA TYR A 12 -14.85 -12.63 -29.60
C TYR A 12 -15.78 -11.63 -30.32
N LYS A 13 -15.23 -10.49 -30.70
CA LYS A 13 -16.00 -9.45 -31.42
C LYS A 13 -16.52 -9.92 -32.78
N SER A 14 -15.84 -10.83 -33.46
CA SER A 14 -16.26 -11.43 -34.75
C SER A 14 -17.15 -12.67 -34.58
N GLY A 15 -17.37 -13.13 -33.33
CA GLY A 15 -18.13 -14.36 -33.06
C GLY A 15 -17.33 -15.65 -33.27
N ALA A 16 -16.03 -15.57 -33.54
CA ALA A 16 -15.14 -16.75 -33.69
C ALA A 16 -14.68 -17.34 -32.37
N VAL A 17 -14.83 -16.63 -31.25
CA VAL A 17 -14.53 -17.05 -29.89
C VAL A 17 -15.77 -16.77 -29.05
N THR A 18 -16.19 -17.73 -28.23
CA THR A 18 -17.32 -17.56 -27.30
C THR A 18 -16.92 -16.79 -26.05
N GLU A 19 -17.90 -16.25 -25.31
CA GLU A 19 -17.67 -15.59 -24.03
C GLU A 19 -17.01 -16.54 -23.02
N GLU A 20 -17.44 -17.80 -22.99
CA GLU A 20 -16.92 -18.84 -22.09
C GLU A 20 -15.46 -19.15 -22.41
N GLU A 21 -15.10 -19.30 -23.68
CA GLU A 21 -13.72 -19.53 -24.12
C GLU A 21 -12.82 -18.33 -23.77
N LEU A 22 -13.30 -17.10 -23.96
CA LEU A 22 -12.58 -15.89 -23.59
C LEU A 22 -12.37 -15.79 -22.08
N LEU A 23 -13.38 -16.11 -21.26
CA LEU A 23 -13.29 -16.10 -19.81
C LEU A 23 -12.30 -17.16 -19.28
N VAL A 24 -12.25 -18.35 -19.87
CA VAL A 24 -11.26 -19.38 -19.54
C VAL A 24 -9.85 -18.90 -19.83
N GLU A 25 -9.62 -18.27 -20.97
CA GLU A 25 -8.31 -17.72 -21.31
C GLU A 25 -7.90 -16.56 -20.42
N LEU A 26 -8.82 -15.62 -20.13
CA LEU A 26 -8.56 -14.52 -19.19
C LEU A 26 -8.17 -15.04 -17.79
N ARG A 27 -8.80 -16.12 -17.32
CA ARG A 27 -8.38 -16.80 -16.07
C ARG A 27 -6.97 -17.36 -16.17
N HIS A 28 -6.58 -17.95 -17.29
CA HIS A 28 -5.20 -18.41 -17.50
C HIS A 28 -4.20 -17.26 -17.47
N TYR A 29 -4.50 -16.13 -18.09
CA TYR A 29 -3.66 -14.93 -18.03
C TYR A 29 -3.58 -14.36 -16.60
N SER A 30 -4.65 -14.43 -15.82
CA SER A 30 -4.66 -13.98 -14.43
C SER A 30 -3.78 -14.82 -13.48
N LEU A 31 -3.41 -16.05 -13.91
CA LEU A 31 -2.53 -16.98 -13.18
C LEU A 31 -1.12 -17.04 -13.78
N ALA A 32 -0.77 -16.12 -14.70
CA ALA A 32 0.53 -16.11 -15.37
C ALA A 32 1.67 -15.89 -14.36
N THR A 33 2.58 -16.85 -14.31
CA THR A 33 3.79 -16.78 -13.48
C THR A 33 5.04 -17.01 -14.33
N GLU A 34 6.18 -16.50 -13.86
CA GLU A 34 7.48 -16.71 -14.47
C GLU A 34 8.51 -17.14 -13.42
N SER A 35 9.19 -18.26 -13.66
CA SER A 35 10.26 -18.72 -12.78
C SER A 35 11.59 -18.10 -13.19
N LEU A 36 12.26 -17.48 -12.21
CA LEU A 36 13.63 -16.98 -12.32
C LEU A 36 14.65 -17.92 -11.66
N GLY A 37 14.23 -19.15 -11.29
CA GLY A 37 15.06 -20.11 -10.58
C GLY A 37 15.06 -19.88 -9.06
N PHE A 38 15.33 -18.67 -8.61
CA PHE A 38 15.33 -18.29 -7.18
C PHE A 38 14.03 -17.58 -6.74
N ALA A 39 13.19 -17.18 -7.67
CA ALA A 39 11.90 -16.53 -7.42
C ALA A 39 10.90 -16.91 -8.51
N THR A 40 9.62 -16.83 -8.19
CA THR A 40 8.52 -16.95 -9.16
C THR A 40 7.75 -15.64 -9.16
N ILE A 41 7.74 -14.96 -10.31
CA ILE A 41 7.05 -13.68 -10.50
C ILE A 41 5.58 -13.93 -10.84
N ASP A 42 4.69 -13.17 -10.21
CA ASP A 42 3.24 -13.24 -10.41
C ASP A 42 2.75 -12.12 -11.34
N HIS A 43 2.86 -12.31 -12.64
CA HIS A 43 2.42 -11.34 -13.64
C HIS A 43 0.89 -11.16 -13.72
N GLY A 44 0.13 -12.11 -13.20
CA GLY A 44 -1.32 -12.07 -13.17
C GLY A 44 -1.89 -11.28 -11.98
N ARG A 45 -1.07 -10.81 -11.06
CA ARG A 45 -1.54 -10.15 -9.83
C ARG A 45 -2.36 -8.89 -10.11
N GLU A 46 -1.95 -8.07 -11.06
CA GLU A 46 -2.65 -6.83 -11.42
C GLU A 46 -4.09 -7.10 -11.86
N LEU A 47 -4.34 -8.14 -12.65
CA LEU A 47 -5.68 -8.55 -13.07
C LEU A 47 -6.55 -9.07 -11.91
N ARG A 48 -5.93 -9.72 -10.91
CA ARG A 48 -6.66 -10.29 -9.76
C ARG A 48 -6.86 -9.29 -8.62
N GLN A 49 -5.89 -8.42 -8.39
CA GLN A 49 -5.85 -7.56 -7.20
C GLN A 49 -5.92 -6.07 -7.51
N GLY A 50 -5.86 -5.69 -8.81
CA GLY A 50 -5.90 -4.30 -9.27
C GLY A 50 -4.59 -3.54 -9.09
N PHE A 51 -3.48 -4.26 -8.83
CA PHE A 51 -2.13 -3.70 -8.74
C PHE A 51 -1.06 -4.76 -9.04
N PRO A 52 0.07 -4.39 -9.68
CA PRO A 52 1.17 -5.31 -9.96
C PRO A 52 1.77 -5.94 -8.71
N GLU A 53 2.61 -6.96 -8.89
CA GLU A 53 3.34 -7.57 -7.79
C GLU A 53 4.24 -6.55 -7.08
N VAL A 54 4.20 -6.57 -5.74
CA VAL A 54 5.03 -5.73 -4.89
C VAL A 54 6.18 -6.55 -4.33
N VAL A 55 7.38 -6.02 -4.45
CA VAL A 55 8.60 -6.70 -4.00
C VAL A 55 8.87 -6.35 -2.54
N TYR A 56 8.90 -7.35 -1.67
CA TYR A 56 9.38 -7.19 -0.30
C TYR A 56 10.92 -7.30 -0.30
N SER A 57 11.62 -6.20 -0.05
CA SER A 57 13.07 -6.10 -0.23
C SER A 57 13.92 -6.79 0.84
N PRO A 58 13.52 -6.83 2.15
CA PRO A 58 14.30 -7.48 3.19
C PRO A 58 14.60 -8.95 2.88
N GLY A 59 15.83 -9.38 3.16
CA GLY A 59 16.30 -10.73 2.91
C GLY A 59 16.65 -11.02 1.44
N LYS A 60 16.43 -10.10 0.52
CA LYS A 60 16.91 -10.22 -0.87
C LYS A 60 18.26 -9.55 -1.05
N THR A 61 19.15 -10.19 -1.82
CA THR A 61 20.34 -9.50 -2.27
C THR A 61 20.00 -8.38 -3.25
N LYS A 62 20.89 -7.43 -3.46
CA LYS A 62 20.68 -6.34 -4.42
C LYS A 62 20.53 -6.84 -5.85
N GLU A 63 21.22 -7.92 -6.20
CA GLU A 63 21.11 -8.61 -7.50
C GLU A 63 19.74 -9.24 -7.68
N GLN A 64 19.24 -9.96 -6.67
CA GLN A 64 17.91 -10.55 -6.69
C GLN A 64 16.83 -9.49 -6.83
N LEU A 65 16.89 -8.41 -6.05
CA LEU A 65 15.94 -7.31 -6.13
C LEU A 65 15.96 -6.65 -7.51
N LYS A 66 17.14 -6.36 -8.06
CA LYS A 66 17.31 -5.78 -9.41
C LYS A 66 16.68 -6.66 -10.48
N ILE A 67 16.94 -7.98 -10.47
CA ILE A 67 16.40 -8.92 -11.45
C ILE A 67 14.87 -8.98 -11.37
N ILE A 68 14.30 -9.14 -10.16
CA ILE A 68 12.84 -9.18 -9.94
C ILE A 68 12.20 -7.88 -10.41
N PHE A 69 12.69 -6.74 -9.92
CA PHE A 69 12.09 -5.44 -10.20
C PHE A 69 12.18 -5.05 -11.67
N LYS A 70 13.32 -5.35 -12.32
CA LYS A 70 13.50 -5.14 -13.77
C LYS A 70 12.52 -5.99 -14.58
N ASN A 71 12.34 -7.26 -14.22
CA ASN A 71 11.38 -8.15 -14.90
C ASN A 71 9.94 -7.61 -14.78
N LEU A 72 9.52 -7.17 -13.59
CA LEU A 72 8.24 -6.51 -13.39
C LEU A 72 8.14 -5.20 -14.18
N TYR A 73 9.22 -4.42 -14.23
CA TYR A 73 9.27 -3.16 -14.98
C TYR A 73 9.05 -3.36 -16.49
N GLU A 74 9.60 -4.41 -17.07
CA GLU A 74 9.51 -4.69 -18.50
C GLU A 74 8.12 -5.25 -18.89
N ARG A 75 7.39 -5.86 -17.96
CA ARG A 75 6.16 -6.61 -18.28
C ARG A 75 4.87 -5.98 -17.76
N SER A 76 4.90 -5.16 -16.72
CA SER A 76 3.74 -4.43 -16.21
C SER A 76 3.67 -3.03 -16.80
N ALA A 77 2.46 -2.50 -17.01
CA ALA A 77 2.25 -1.10 -17.36
C ALA A 77 1.94 -0.22 -16.11
N GLY A 78 1.55 -0.86 -15.01
CA GLY A 78 1.17 -0.17 -13.77
C GLY A 78 2.36 0.33 -12.96
N ASN A 79 2.06 1.01 -11.87
CA ASN A 79 3.04 1.46 -10.89
C ASN A 79 3.73 0.28 -10.22
N LEU A 80 5.00 0.41 -9.87
CA LEU A 80 5.78 -0.63 -9.23
C LEU A 80 6.28 -0.18 -7.86
N ILE A 81 6.38 -1.14 -6.94
CA ILE A 81 6.85 -0.91 -5.57
C ILE A 81 7.80 -2.02 -5.14
N ALA A 82 8.91 -1.63 -4.51
CA ALA A 82 9.71 -2.48 -3.63
C ALA A 82 9.71 -1.85 -2.24
N SER A 83 9.05 -2.52 -1.28
CA SER A 83 8.89 -2.03 0.10
C SER A 83 10.09 -2.38 0.98
N ARG A 84 10.34 -1.54 1.98
CA ARG A 84 11.43 -1.71 2.98
C ARG A 84 12.80 -1.92 2.35
N ALA A 85 13.06 -1.20 1.28
CA ALA A 85 14.34 -1.22 0.57
C ALA A 85 15.40 -0.35 1.30
N SER A 86 16.66 -0.66 1.05
CA SER A 86 17.78 0.18 1.48
C SER A 86 18.24 1.11 0.35
N ARG A 87 18.96 2.17 0.72
CA ARG A 87 19.61 3.08 -0.24
C ARG A 87 20.57 2.30 -1.15
N GLU A 88 21.35 1.37 -0.60
CA GLU A 88 22.28 0.54 -1.41
C GLU A 88 21.54 -0.30 -2.45
N GLN A 89 20.40 -0.90 -2.07
CA GLN A 89 19.56 -1.65 -3.03
C GLN A 89 19.02 -0.75 -4.13
N PHE A 90 18.60 0.47 -3.80
CA PHE A 90 18.15 1.44 -4.79
C PHE A 90 19.27 1.85 -5.75
N ASP A 91 20.45 2.26 -5.23
CA ASP A 91 21.56 2.72 -6.06
C ASP A 91 22.00 1.64 -7.06
N PHE A 92 21.95 0.38 -6.67
CA PHE A 92 22.23 -0.75 -7.56
C PHE A 92 21.11 -1.04 -8.56
N LEU A 93 19.84 -0.88 -8.14
CA LEU A 93 18.66 -1.14 -8.99
C LEU A 93 18.50 -0.07 -10.07
N ARG A 94 18.75 1.22 -9.74
CA ARG A 94 18.53 2.35 -10.66
C ARG A 94 19.38 2.28 -11.93
N GLU A 95 20.49 1.56 -11.92
CA GLU A 95 21.30 1.30 -13.12
C GLU A 95 20.48 0.56 -14.20
N ALA A 96 19.59 -0.35 -13.80
CA ALA A 96 18.74 -1.12 -14.70
C ALA A 96 17.35 -0.50 -14.93
N VAL A 97 16.87 0.31 -13.99
CA VAL A 97 15.59 1.03 -14.05
C VAL A 97 15.81 2.49 -13.67
N PRO A 98 16.30 3.33 -14.63
CA PRO A 98 16.64 4.74 -14.33
C PRO A 98 15.47 5.60 -13.88
N SER A 99 14.22 5.21 -14.21
CA SER A 99 12.99 5.89 -13.77
C SER A 99 12.57 5.55 -12.34
N ALA A 100 13.27 4.62 -11.66
CA ALA A 100 12.99 4.30 -10.28
C ALA A 100 13.36 5.47 -9.36
N VAL A 101 12.52 5.71 -8.37
CA VAL A 101 12.68 6.72 -7.33
C VAL A 101 12.78 6.03 -5.98
N PHE A 102 13.56 6.57 -5.07
CA PHE A 102 13.64 6.10 -3.69
C PHE A 102 13.08 7.15 -2.74
N ASP A 103 12.05 6.77 -1.99
CA ASP A 103 11.56 7.55 -0.87
C ASP A 103 12.29 7.09 0.40
N GLU A 104 13.06 8.00 0.98
CA GLU A 104 13.91 7.74 2.14
C GLU A 104 13.06 7.48 3.39
N ALA A 105 12.01 8.25 3.60
CA ALA A 105 11.15 8.15 4.78
C ALA A 105 10.33 6.85 4.76
N ALA A 106 9.71 6.53 3.63
CA ALA A 106 8.97 5.28 3.44
C ALA A 106 9.87 4.05 3.26
N ARG A 107 11.16 4.25 2.99
CA ARG A 107 12.12 3.21 2.57
C ARG A 107 11.57 2.38 1.41
N MET A 108 11.05 3.05 0.41
CA MET A 108 10.43 2.41 -0.74
C MET A 108 11.12 2.82 -2.05
N ILE A 109 11.39 1.83 -2.90
CA ILE A 109 11.71 2.06 -4.31
C ILE A 109 10.41 1.94 -5.09
N TYR A 110 10.13 2.90 -5.97
CA TYR A 110 8.93 2.87 -6.78
C TYR A 110 9.11 3.45 -8.17
N VAL A 111 8.18 3.12 -9.06
CA VAL A 111 8.00 3.77 -10.36
C VAL A 111 6.55 4.20 -10.45
N ASP A 112 6.30 5.52 -10.51
CA ASP A 112 4.97 6.12 -10.73
C ASP A 112 4.81 6.43 -12.23
N ARG A 113 4.23 5.51 -12.98
CA ARG A 113 4.09 5.61 -14.44
C ARG A 113 2.68 5.43 -14.98
N ASP A 114 1.77 4.93 -14.17
CA ASP A 114 0.38 4.75 -14.58
C ASP A 114 -0.35 6.09 -14.58
N LYS A 115 -0.50 6.64 -15.78
CA LYS A 115 -1.20 7.93 -16.00
C LYS A 115 -2.73 7.79 -16.11
N THR A 116 -3.25 6.56 -16.04
CA THR A 116 -4.70 6.31 -16.05
C THR A 116 -5.35 6.46 -14.68
N LEU A 117 -4.55 6.51 -13.61
CA LEU A 117 -5.03 6.64 -12.24
C LEU A 117 -5.54 8.06 -11.96
N GLU A 118 -6.85 8.18 -11.77
CA GLU A 118 -7.49 9.40 -11.32
C GLU A 118 -7.56 9.43 -9.78
N ARG A 119 -7.03 10.50 -9.17
CA ARG A 119 -7.03 10.70 -7.72
C ARG A 119 -8.18 11.64 -7.36
N ASP A 120 -9.31 11.09 -6.92
CA ASP A 120 -10.48 11.87 -6.52
C ASP A 120 -10.26 12.55 -5.16
N GLU A 121 -10.06 13.87 -5.16
CA GLU A 121 -9.86 14.68 -3.95
C GLU A 121 -11.06 14.68 -3.00
N ARG A 122 -12.26 14.31 -3.47
CA ARG A 122 -13.47 14.19 -2.64
C ARG A 122 -13.49 12.88 -1.85
N ARG A 123 -12.64 11.92 -2.21
CA ARG A 123 -12.51 10.60 -1.58
C ARG A 123 -11.09 10.39 -1.08
N LYS A 124 -10.66 11.28 -0.21
CA LYS A 124 -9.30 11.29 0.32
C LYS A 124 -9.10 10.21 1.40
N ILE A 125 -7.96 9.54 1.34
CA ILE A 125 -7.41 8.77 2.46
C ILE A 125 -6.60 9.71 3.32
N LEU A 126 -6.83 9.73 4.64
CA LEU A 126 -6.05 10.54 5.58
C LEU A 126 -5.12 9.62 6.38
N VAL A 127 -3.84 9.98 6.47
CA VAL A 127 -2.85 9.27 7.30
C VAL A 127 -2.49 10.14 8.49
N VAL A 128 -2.70 9.61 9.70
CA VAL A 128 -2.51 10.33 10.97
C VAL A 128 -1.45 9.60 11.79
N THR A 129 -0.45 10.32 12.33
CA THR A 129 0.54 9.73 13.26
C THR A 129 0.40 10.27 14.67
N ALA A 130 0.75 9.42 15.66
CA ALA A 130 0.86 9.84 17.04
C ALA A 130 2.11 10.70 17.26
N GLY A 131 3.27 10.22 16.84
CA GLY A 131 4.53 10.92 16.97
C GLY A 131 5.32 10.98 15.67
N THR A 132 6.39 11.76 15.69
CA THR A 132 7.32 11.88 14.54
C THR A 132 8.07 10.58 14.26
N SER A 133 8.29 9.74 15.27
CA SER A 133 8.92 8.42 15.13
C SER A 133 8.04 7.43 14.36
N ASP A 134 6.73 7.67 14.25
CA ASP A 134 5.79 6.84 13.51
C ASP A 134 5.76 7.17 12.00
N ILE A 135 6.37 8.32 11.61
CA ILE A 135 6.34 8.83 10.22
C ILE A 135 6.85 7.81 9.20
N PRO A 136 7.90 7.02 9.42
CA PRO A 136 8.35 6.05 8.41
C PRO A 136 7.29 5.03 8.03
N VAL A 137 6.52 4.52 9.00
CA VAL A 137 5.42 3.58 8.76
C VAL A 137 4.23 4.29 8.11
N ALA A 138 3.96 5.53 8.49
CA ALA A 138 2.93 6.36 7.89
C ALA A 138 3.25 6.71 6.43
N GLU A 139 4.50 7.01 6.11
CA GLU A 139 4.94 7.28 4.74
C GLU A 139 4.86 6.02 3.86
N GLU A 140 5.18 4.84 4.40
CA GLU A 140 4.94 3.57 3.69
C GLU A 140 3.45 3.42 3.34
N ALA A 141 2.53 3.73 4.27
CA ALA A 141 1.09 3.68 4.03
C ALA A 141 0.63 4.75 3.01
N ARG A 142 1.11 6.00 3.17
CA ARG A 142 0.79 7.13 2.31
C ARG A 142 1.20 6.88 0.86
N LEU A 143 2.46 6.51 0.66
CA LEU A 143 3.01 6.28 -0.68
C LEU A 143 2.36 5.05 -1.34
N THR A 144 2.08 3.98 -0.58
CA THR A 144 1.31 2.84 -1.06
C THR A 144 -0.06 3.28 -1.54
N ALA A 145 -0.84 3.97 -0.73
CA ALA A 145 -2.19 4.41 -1.10
C ALA A 145 -2.16 5.37 -2.32
N TYR A 146 -1.18 6.27 -2.39
CA TYR A 146 -0.98 7.18 -3.52
C TYR A 146 -0.70 6.43 -4.82
N LEU A 147 0.22 5.47 -4.80
CA LEU A 147 0.58 4.67 -5.99
C LEU A 147 -0.56 3.73 -6.42
N TRP A 148 -1.50 3.43 -5.52
CA TRP A 148 -2.77 2.75 -5.83
C TRP A 148 -3.83 3.69 -6.42
N GLY A 149 -3.53 4.97 -6.67
CA GLY A 149 -4.41 5.93 -7.34
C GLY A 149 -5.40 6.61 -6.40
N ASN A 150 -5.03 6.84 -5.13
CA ASN A 150 -5.85 7.62 -4.22
C ASN A 150 -5.28 9.01 -3.99
N ALA A 151 -6.14 9.99 -3.75
CA ALA A 151 -5.76 11.23 -3.10
C ALA A 151 -5.47 10.95 -1.62
N VAL A 152 -4.35 11.44 -1.11
CA VAL A 152 -3.90 11.16 0.27
C VAL A 152 -3.53 12.45 0.97
N GLY A 153 -4.12 12.69 2.13
CA GLY A 153 -3.75 13.75 3.07
C GLY A 153 -2.97 13.18 4.27
N THR A 154 -2.32 14.05 5.02
CA THR A 154 -1.51 13.67 6.19
C THR A 154 -1.70 14.63 7.34
N CYS A 155 -1.79 14.10 8.58
CA CYS A 155 -1.75 14.84 9.83
C CYS A 155 -0.73 14.17 10.75
N TYR A 156 0.49 14.72 10.81
CA TYR A 156 1.57 14.11 11.58
C TYR A 156 1.73 14.77 12.95
N ASP A 157 2.27 13.99 13.91
CA ASP A 157 2.53 14.40 15.29
C ASP A 157 1.28 14.85 16.07
N CYS A 158 0.18 14.09 15.95
CA CYS A 158 -1.11 14.36 16.57
C CYS A 158 -1.37 13.47 17.80
N GLY A 159 -0.31 13.08 18.54
CA GLY A 159 -0.39 12.16 19.67
C GLY A 159 -1.29 12.65 20.82
N VAL A 160 -1.88 11.69 21.54
CA VAL A 160 -2.87 11.96 22.60
C VAL A 160 -2.29 12.69 23.81
N ALA A 161 -0.96 12.65 24.00
CA ALA A 161 -0.28 13.43 25.05
C ALA A 161 -0.42 14.96 24.84
N GLY A 162 -0.77 15.38 23.62
CA GLY A 162 -1.12 16.75 23.31
C GLY A 162 -2.35 16.77 22.40
N ILE A 163 -3.48 16.32 22.91
CA ILE A 163 -4.71 16.03 22.13
C ILE A 163 -5.24 17.25 21.36
N HIS A 164 -4.93 18.48 21.82
CA HIS A 164 -5.27 19.71 21.12
C HIS A 164 -4.67 19.76 19.71
N ARG A 165 -3.53 19.08 19.46
CA ARG A 165 -2.92 18.96 18.13
C ARG A 165 -3.83 18.16 17.19
N LEU A 166 -4.43 17.09 17.68
CA LEU A 166 -5.41 16.30 16.90
C LEU A 166 -6.66 17.13 16.59
N PHE A 167 -7.17 17.88 17.57
CA PHE A 167 -8.35 18.72 17.37
C PHE A 167 -8.15 19.86 16.37
N ALA A 168 -6.91 20.30 16.15
CA ALA A 168 -6.61 21.26 15.11
C ALA A 168 -6.81 20.71 13.68
N HIS A 169 -6.92 19.38 13.52
CA HIS A 169 -7.12 18.67 12.24
C HIS A 169 -8.50 18.02 12.10
N MET A 170 -9.50 18.52 12.86
CA MET A 170 -10.86 17.92 12.84
C MET A 170 -11.53 18.04 11.47
N ASP A 171 -11.25 19.09 10.72
CA ASP A 171 -11.81 19.28 9.38
C ASP A 171 -11.29 18.21 8.41
N GLU A 172 -10.00 17.90 8.44
CA GLU A 172 -9.39 16.85 7.62
C GLU A 172 -9.88 15.45 8.01
N ILE A 173 -10.03 15.20 9.33
CA ILE A 173 -10.56 13.93 9.85
C ILE A 173 -12.00 13.72 9.39
N THR A 174 -12.83 14.76 9.45
CA THR A 174 -14.24 14.70 9.08
C THR A 174 -14.42 14.57 7.56
N ALA A 175 -13.57 15.22 6.77
CA ALA A 175 -13.61 15.20 5.31
C ALA A 175 -13.05 13.91 4.71
N ALA A 176 -12.24 13.16 5.45
CA ALA A 176 -11.63 11.92 4.96
C ALA A 176 -12.68 10.85 4.63
N ASN A 177 -12.41 10.01 3.63
CA ASN A 177 -13.26 8.86 3.31
C ASN A 177 -12.81 7.58 4.04
N VAL A 178 -11.48 7.43 4.26
CA VAL A 178 -10.87 6.36 5.06
C VAL A 178 -9.71 6.99 5.82
N ILE A 179 -9.49 6.57 7.05
CA ILE A 179 -8.41 7.09 7.90
C ILE A 179 -7.45 5.96 8.26
N ILE A 180 -6.15 6.19 8.10
CA ILE A 180 -5.09 5.32 8.59
C ILE A 180 -4.47 6.00 9.81
N VAL A 181 -4.48 5.34 10.97
CA VAL A 181 -3.89 5.86 12.20
C VAL A 181 -2.68 5.03 12.58
N VAL A 182 -1.51 5.67 12.64
CA VAL A 182 -0.22 5.03 12.90
C VAL A 182 0.29 5.47 14.27
N ALA A 183 0.45 4.55 15.20
CA ALA A 183 0.81 4.86 16.57
C ALA A 183 1.61 3.74 17.25
N GLY A 184 2.70 4.10 17.90
CA GLY A 184 3.44 3.23 18.83
C GLY A 184 2.98 3.40 20.28
N MET A 185 3.87 3.17 21.23
CA MET A 185 3.64 3.24 22.67
C MET A 185 2.42 2.39 23.09
N GLU A 186 1.34 3.02 23.56
CA GLU A 186 0.08 2.39 23.96
C GLU A 186 -0.98 2.36 22.87
N GLY A 187 -0.74 2.98 21.71
CA GLY A 187 -1.65 2.96 20.56
C GLY A 187 -2.97 3.70 20.74
N ALA A 188 -3.12 4.55 21.75
CA ALA A 188 -4.40 5.16 22.13
C ALA A 188 -5.02 6.08 21.04
N LEU A 189 -4.18 6.65 20.16
CA LEU A 189 -4.65 7.55 19.10
C LEU A 189 -5.71 6.89 18.21
N ALA A 190 -5.60 5.61 17.93
CA ALA A 190 -6.56 4.89 17.09
C ALA A 190 -7.97 4.87 17.70
N SER A 191 -8.07 4.66 19.03
CA SER A 191 -9.34 4.70 19.75
C SER A 191 -9.95 6.11 19.77
N VAL A 192 -9.12 7.13 19.96
CA VAL A 192 -9.58 8.53 19.98
C VAL A 192 -10.09 8.94 18.60
N VAL A 193 -9.35 8.71 17.55
CA VAL A 193 -9.79 9.02 16.17
C VAL A 193 -11.04 8.22 15.80
N GLY A 194 -11.11 6.93 16.16
CA GLY A 194 -12.29 6.09 15.93
C GLY A 194 -13.55 6.61 16.62
N GLY A 195 -13.40 7.26 17.79
CA GLY A 195 -14.50 7.90 18.50
C GLY A 195 -14.94 9.27 17.94
N LEU A 196 -14.11 9.88 17.08
CA LEU A 196 -14.33 11.22 16.52
C LEU A 196 -14.89 11.21 15.08
N THR A 197 -14.95 10.04 14.43
CA THR A 197 -15.36 9.93 13.02
C THR A 197 -16.37 8.80 12.80
N ASN A 198 -17.18 8.93 11.76
CA ASN A 198 -18.03 7.86 11.24
C ASN A 198 -17.37 7.11 10.05
N ARG A 199 -16.11 7.39 9.77
CA ARG A 199 -15.37 6.78 8.66
C ARG A 199 -14.62 5.52 9.12
N PRO A 200 -14.37 4.56 8.22
CA PRO A 200 -13.52 3.42 8.54
C PRO A 200 -12.13 3.87 8.97
N VAL A 201 -11.64 3.33 10.08
CA VAL A 201 -10.30 3.59 10.62
C VAL A 201 -9.48 2.32 10.53
N ILE A 202 -8.30 2.43 9.93
CA ILE A 202 -7.29 1.36 9.87
C ILE A 202 -6.17 1.73 10.83
N ALA A 203 -6.08 1.00 11.93
CA ALA A 203 -5.06 1.21 12.95
C ALA A 203 -3.79 0.40 12.63
N VAL A 204 -2.66 1.08 12.64
CA VAL A 204 -1.34 0.52 12.42
C VAL A 204 -0.52 0.68 13.70
N PRO A 205 -0.37 -0.38 14.50
CA PRO A 205 0.56 -0.34 15.61
C PRO A 205 1.99 -0.25 15.08
N THR A 206 2.86 0.53 15.74
CA THR A 206 4.27 0.57 15.39
C THR A 206 5.14 -0.04 16.50
N SER A 207 6.35 -0.48 16.12
CA SER A 207 7.36 -0.95 17.06
C SER A 207 8.00 0.18 17.88
N VAL A 208 7.59 1.42 17.63
CA VAL A 208 8.04 2.61 18.36
C VAL A 208 7.60 2.52 19.82
N GLY A 209 8.58 2.54 20.73
CA GLY A 209 8.34 2.45 22.16
C GLY A 209 9.54 1.87 22.91
N TYR A 210 9.38 1.70 24.21
CA TYR A 210 10.40 1.14 25.09
C TYR A 210 9.75 0.34 26.24
N GLY A 211 10.56 -0.43 26.99
CA GLY A 211 10.09 -1.16 28.16
C GLY A 211 8.90 -2.08 27.86
N ALA A 212 7.77 -1.83 28.49
CA ALA A 212 6.56 -2.64 28.36
C ALA A 212 5.84 -2.52 27.00
N SER A 213 6.38 -1.76 26.03
CA SER A 213 5.82 -1.72 24.68
C SER A 213 6.04 -3.02 23.91
N PHE A 214 7.04 -3.82 24.29
CA PHE A 214 7.40 -5.09 23.65
C PHE A 214 7.41 -5.00 22.12
N GLN A 215 8.13 -4.02 21.57
CA GLN A 215 8.25 -3.80 20.13
C GLN A 215 6.90 -3.66 19.40
N GLY A 216 5.97 -2.93 20.02
CA GLY A 216 4.65 -2.64 19.43
C GLY A 216 3.54 -3.60 19.84
N LEU A 217 3.83 -4.63 20.66
CA LEU A 217 2.80 -5.56 21.14
C LEU A 217 1.75 -4.84 22.00
N ALA A 218 2.18 -3.91 22.86
CA ALA A 218 1.25 -3.11 23.68
C ALA A 218 0.30 -2.29 22.81
N ALA A 219 0.81 -1.60 21.78
CA ALA A 219 0.00 -0.86 20.81
C ALA A 219 -0.97 -1.78 20.08
N LEU A 220 -0.50 -2.93 19.59
CA LEU A 220 -1.34 -3.92 18.90
C LEU A 220 -2.50 -4.40 19.78
N LEU A 221 -2.21 -4.81 21.01
CA LEU A 221 -3.23 -5.30 21.94
C LEU A 221 -4.23 -4.21 22.33
N ALA A 222 -3.77 -2.98 22.57
CA ALA A 222 -4.64 -1.85 22.86
C ALA A 222 -5.57 -1.53 21.68
N MET A 223 -5.05 -1.50 20.46
CA MET A 223 -5.85 -1.26 19.25
C MET A 223 -6.86 -2.39 19.00
N LEU A 224 -6.50 -3.66 19.21
CA LEU A 224 -7.41 -4.81 19.08
C LEU A 224 -8.55 -4.79 20.13
N ASN A 225 -8.29 -4.20 21.30
CA ASN A 225 -9.28 -4.07 22.40
C ASN A 225 -10.00 -2.72 22.41
N THR A 226 -9.90 -1.92 21.34
CA THR A 226 -10.60 -0.63 21.29
C THR A 226 -12.11 -0.78 21.40
N CYS A 227 -12.75 0.11 22.18
CA CYS A 227 -14.22 0.22 22.23
C CYS A 227 -14.78 1.04 21.06
N ALA A 228 -13.94 1.74 20.28
CA ALA A 228 -14.38 2.53 19.15
C ALA A 228 -14.80 1.60 18.00
N ALA A 229 -16.07 1.63 17.64
CA ALA A 229 -16.56 0.83 16.51
C ALA A 229 -16.01 1.33 15.18
N GLY A 230 -15.75 0.42 14.23
CA GLY A 230 -15.24 0.77 12.90
C GLY A 230 -13.72 0.87 12.79
N VAL A 231 -12.99 0.49 13.84
CA VAL A 231 -11.52 0.39 13.83
C VAL A 231 -11.10 -1.03 13.48
N GLY A 232 -10.41 -1.20 12.35
CA GLY A 232 -9.76 -2.44 11.95
C GLY A 232 -8.24 -2.33 12.16
N VAL A 233 -7.59 -3.39 12.64
CA VAL A 233 -6.16 -3.36 13.00
C VAL A 233 -5.35 -4.21 12.01
N VAL A 234 -4.23 -3.68 11.53
CA VAL A 234 -3.23 -4.43 10.76
C VAL A 234 -2.05 -4.83 11.64
N ASN A 235 -1.11 -5.58 11.09
CA ASN A 235 0.07 -6.03 11.85
C ASN A 235 0.99 -4.86 12.22
N ILE A 236 1.89 -5.08 13.20
CA ILE A 236 2.91 -4.11 13.63
C ILE A 236 3.78 -3.69 12.44
N ASP A 237 4.03 -2.38 12.32
CA ASP A 237 4.82 -1.74 11.26
C ASP A 237 4.32 -2.04 9.83
N ASN A 238 3.05 -2.41 9.66
CA ASN A 238 2.51 -2.76 8.34
C ASN A 238 1.81 -1.57 7.65
N GLY A 239 2.57 -0.52 7.37
CA GLY A 239 2.09 0.63 6.62
C GLY A 239 1.62 0.25 5.21
N PHE A 240 2.37 -0.63 4.53
CA PHE A 240 2.00 -1.16 3.22
C PHE A 240 0.60 -1.81 3.24
N GLY A 241 0.38 -2.75 4.17
CA GLY A 241 -0.92 -3.44 4.28
C GLY A 241 -2.07 -2.48 4.58
N ALA A 242 -1.84 -1.46 5.40
CA ALA A 242 -2.82 -0.41 5.69
C ALA A 242 -3.15 0.42 4.44
N GLY A 243 -2.13 0.84 3.68
CA GLY A 243 -2.30 1.57 2.42
C GLY A 243 -3.10 0.78 1.38
N VAL A 244 -2.82 -0.53 1.24
CA VAL A 244 -3.58 -1.44 0.36
C VAL A 244 -5.03 -1.58 0.82
N LEU A 245 -5.26 -1.83 2.12
CA LEU A 245 -6.60 -2.02 2.67
C LEU A 245 -7.44 -0.73 2.52
N ALA A 246 -6.86 0.42 2.87
CA ALA A 246 -7.50 1.71 2.69
C ALA A 246 -7.87 1.97 1.22
N SER A 247 -6.97 1.65 0.29
CA SER A 247 -7.20 1.80 -1.14
C SER A 247 -8.36 0.92 -1.63
N LYS A 248 -8.46 -0.31 -1.13
CA LYS A 248 -9.58 -1.21 -1.47
C LYS A 248 -10.90 -0.68 -0.94
N ILE A 249 -10.95 -0.25 0.32
CA ILE A 249 -12.16 0.35 0.93
C ILE A 249 -12.55 1.63 0.18
N ASN A 250 -11.58 2.47 -0.14
CA ASN A 250 -11.82 3.75 -0.82
C ASN A 250 -12.41 3.58 -2.24
N ARG A 251 -12.21 2.43 -2.87
CA ARG A 251 -12.74 2.09 -4.21
C ARG A 251 -14.11 1.42 -4.18
N LEU A 252 -14.62 0.99 -3.03
CA LEU A 252 -15.99 0.47 -2.92
C LEU A 252 -16.98 1.56 -3.30
N LYS A 253 -17.95 1.20 -4.15
CA LYS A 253 -19.00 2.11 -4.65
C LYS A 253 -20.12 2.22 -3.63
#